data_90c123da885fca86cf06de07bf2d5379
#
_entry.id   90c123da885fca86cf06de07bf2d5379
#
_cell.length_a   1.000
_cell.length_b   1.000
_cell.length_c   1.000
_cell.angle_alpha   90.00
_cell.angle_beta   90.00
_cell.angle_gamma   90.00
#
_symmetry.space_group_name_H-M   'P 1'
#
loop_
_entity.id
_entity.type
_entity.pdbx_description
1 polymer ?
#
loop_
_entity_poly.entity_id
_entity_poly.type
_entity_poly.pdbx_seq_one_letter_code
_entity_poly.pdbx_strand_id
1 'polypeptide(L)'
;MARTGKLTSLVAEEDVKLSQRRSLSTETADKLRELILLEKLPPGMHIPERDLSEALGISRTPMREALRILEAEGLVDHTPTRRSRVANPSVEELSQSMKVLATLEALGGELACTFADEAKLKALSLIHI
;
A
#
# COMPACT_ATOMS: atom_id res chain seq x y z
N MET A 1 24.89 -15.51 -35.06
CA MET A 1 23.47 -15.54 -34.59
C MET A 1 23.23 -16.23 -33.23
N ALA A 2 24.23 -16.39 -32.37
CA ALA A 2 24.09 -17.16 -31.11
C ALA A 2 24.00 -16.31 -29.81
N ARG A 3 24.00 -14.98 -29.92
CA ARG A 3 24.01 -14.09 -28.73
C ARG A 3 22.64 -13.68 -28.21
N THR A 4 21.63 -13.68 -29.07
CA THR A 4 20.27 -13.19 -28.75
C THR A 4 19.47 -14.17 -27.86
N GLY A 5 19.61 -15.49 -28.09
CA GLY A 5 18.89 -16.51 -27.32
C GLY A 5 19.30 -16.60 -25.84
N LYS A 6 20.58 -16.28 -25.54
CA LYS A 6 21.10 -16.36 -24.16
C LYS A 6 20.64 -15.17 -23.31
N LEU A 7 20.41 -14.00 -23.91
CA LEU A 7 19.90 -12.82 -23.23
C LEU A 7 18.40 -12.97 -22.94
N THR A 8 17.63 -13.56 -23.86
CA THR A 8 16.19 -13.76 -23.68
C THR A 8 15.89 -14.77 -22.56
N SER A 9 16.73 -15.83 -22.42
CA SER A 9 16.57 -16.78 -21.30
C SER A 9 16.96 -16.16 -19.95
N LEU A 10 17.99 -15.31 -19.92
CA LEU A 10 18.39 -14.63 -18.69
C LEU A 10 17.34 -13.62 -18.23
N VAL A 11 16.73 -12.88 -19.14
CA VAL A 11 15.65 -11.93 -18.83
C VAL A 11 14.43 -12.68 -18.32
N ALA A 12 14.04 -13.80 -18.93
CA ALA A 12 12.89 -14.58 -18.47
C ALA A 12 13.08 -15.15 -17.04
N GLU A 13 14.29 -15.58 -16.68
CA GLU A 13 14.59 -16.03 -15.32
C GLU A 13 14.63 -14.88 -14.30
N GLU A 14 15.13 -13.70 -14.70
CA GLU A 14 15.10 -12.50 -13.86
C GLU A 14 13.69 -11.97 -13.67
N ASP A 15 12.85 -11.98 -14.71
CA ASP A 15 11.45 -11.54 -14.63
C ASP A 15 10.63 -12.42 -13.67
N VAL A 16 10.85 -13.72 -13.65
CA VAL A 16 10.21 -14.64 -12.70
C VAL A 16 10.66 -14.34 -11.27
N LYS A 17 11.95 -14.12 -11.04
CA LYS A 17 12.49 -13.75 -9.72
C LYS A 17 12.01 -12.36 -9.26
N LEU A 18 11.92 -11.40 -10.16
CA LEU A 18 11.39 -10.06 -9.88
C LEU A 18 9.90 -10.11 -9.54
N SER A 19 9.12 -10.92 -10.27
CA SER A 19 7.70 -11.13 -9.99
C SER A 19 7.47 -11.77 -8.61
N GLN A 20 8.24 -12.79 -8.26
CA GLN A 20 8.15 -13.44 -6.94
C GLN A 20 8.53 -12.48 -5.79
N ARG A 21 9.56 -11.64 -5.96
CA ARG A 21 9.94 -10.65 -4.96
C ARG A 21 8.89 -9.58 -4.77
N ARG A 22 8.27 -9.10 -5.85
CA ARG A 22 7.17 -8.13 -5.80
C ARG A 22 5.94 -8.70 -5.10
N SER A 23 5.59 -9.95 -5.39
CA SER A 23 4.50 -10.65 -4.73
C SER A 23 4.72 -10.75 -3.22
N LEU A 24 5.90 -11.18 -2.77
CA LEU A 24 6.20 -11.34 -1.35
C LEU A 24 6.21 -10.01 -0.58
N SER A 25 6.73 -8.95 -1.17
CA SER A 25 6.71 -7.61 -0.56
C SER A 25 5.28 -7.08 -0.45
N THR A 26 4.45 -7.31 -1.48
CA THR A 26 3.05 -6.89 -1.48
C THR A 26 2.24 -7.68 -0.45
N GLU A 27 2.39 -8.99 -0.40
CA GLU A 27 1.73 -9.85 0.61
C GLU A 27 2.14 -9.46 2.03
N THR A 28 3.41 -9.12 2.23
CA THR A 28 3.92 -8.63 3.51
C THR A 28 3.28 -7.29 3.88
N ALA A 29 3.17 -6.35 2.92
CA ALA A 29 2.50 -5.08 3.13
C ALA A 29 1.03 -5.27 3.50
N ASP A 30 0.31 -6.15 2.80
CA ASP A 30 -1.09 -6.48 3.11
C ASP A 30 -1.24 -7.03 4.53
N LYS A 31 -0.34 -7.91 4.95
CA LYS A 31 -0.37 -8.46 6.31
C LYS A 31 -0.07 -7.42 7.37
N LEU A 32 0.91 -6.56 7.16
CA LEU A 32 1.22 -5.47 8.09
C LEU A 32 0.07 -4.45 8.15
N ARG A 33 -0.57 -4.12 7.03
CA ARG A 33 -1.74 -3.26 6.95
C ARG A 33 -2.89 -3.82 7.79
N GLU A 34 -3.17 -5.11 7.66
CA GLU A 34 -4.16 -5.79 8.49
C GLU A 34 -3.83 -5.65 9.99
N LEU A 35 -2.58 -5.87 10.39
CA LEU A 35 -2.15 -5.74 11.78
C LEU A 35 -2.29 -4.31 12.31
N ILE A 36 -2.05 -3.29 11.48
CA ILE A 36 -2.25 -1.87 11.82
C ILE A 36 -3.75 -1.58 11.97
N LEU A 37 -4.57 -1.97 10.99
CA LEU A 37 -6.01 -1.71 11.01
C LEU A 37 -6.74 -2.42 12.14
N LEU A 38 -6.24 -3.59 12.57
CA LEU A 38 -6.75 -4.32 13.74
C LEU A 38 -6.14 -3.86 15.07
N GLU A 39 -5.39 -2.77 15.07
CA GLU A 39 -4.68 -2.20 16.23
C GLU A 39 -3.74 -3.18 16.96
N LYS A 40 -3.35 -4.29 16.30
CA LYS A 40 -2.31 -5.19 16.80
C LYS A 40 -0.93 -4.53 16.75
N LEU A 41 -0.75 -3.59 15.82
CA LEU A 41 0.32 -2.61 15.78
C LEU A 41 -0.33 -1.22 15.98
N PRO A 42 -0.43 -0.73 17.21
CA PRO A 42 -1.17 0.50 17.50
C PRO A 42 -0.47 1.75 16.95
N PRO A 43 -1.21 2.85 16.75
CA PRO A 43 -0.66 4.13 16.30
C PRO A 43 0.52 4.59 17.15
N GLY A 44 1.58 5.08 16.50
CA GLY A 44 2.80 5.55 17.14
C GLY A 44 3.77 4.44 17.60
N MET A 45 3.39 3.17 17.51
CA MET A 45 4.26 2.05 17.87
C MET A 45 5.45 1.94 16.91
N HIS A 46 6.65 1.72 17.46
CA HIS A 46 7.80 1.32 16.65
C HIS A 46 7.59 -0.07 16.08
N ILE A 47 7.85 -0.23 14.79
CA ILE A 47 7.72 -1.50 14.09
C ILE A 47 9.00 -2.32 14.31
N PRO A 48 8.93 -3.46 15.00
CA PRO A 48 10.08 -4.31 15.26
C PRO A 48 10.40 -5.16 14.01
N GLU A 49 11.05 -4.55 13.01
CA GLU A 49 11.32 -5.15 11.68
C GLU A 49 11.95 -6.54 11.77
N ARG A 50 12.87 -6.73 12.71
CA ARG A 50 13.57 -8.00 12.88
C ARG A 50 12.61 -9.10 13.36
N ASP A 51 11.87 -8.81 14.43
CA ASP A 51 10.99 -9.79 15.07
C ASP A 51 9.82 -10.16 14.14
N LEU A 52 9.29 -9.16 13.40
CA LEU A 52 8.25 -9.40 12.40
C LEU A 52 8.78 -10.18 11.19
N SER A 53 10.01 -9.94 10.75
CA SER A 53 10.62 -10.71 9.67
C SER A 53 10.79 -12.18 10.09
N GLU A 54 11.26 -12.42 11.31
CA GLU A 54 11.41 -13.78 11.87
C GLU A 54 10.04 -14.46 12.02
N ALA A 55 9.04 -13.76 12.54
CA ALA A 55 7.69 -14.31 12.72
C ALA A 55 6.97 -14.62 11.40
N LEU A 56 7.22 -13.83 10.35
CA LEU A 56 6.66 -14.04 9.01
C LEU A 56 7.50 -14.97 8.14
N GLY A 57 8.67 -15.42 8.61
CA GLY A 57 9.56 -16.30 7.85
C GLY A 57 10.17 -15.64 6.60
N ILE A 58 10.33 -14.32 6.60
CA ILE A 58 10.84 -13.56 5.45
C ILE A 58 12.18 -12.89 5.76
N SER A 59 12.95 -12.58 4.72
CA SER A 59 14.17 -11.80 4.86
C SER A 59 13.89 -10.31 5.06
N ARG A 60 14.90 -9.55 5.47
CA ARG A 60 14.78 -8.09 5.69
C ARG A 60 14.43 -7.30 4.44
N THR A 61 14.81 -7.79 3.26
CA THR A 61 14.57 -7.07 1.99
C THR A 61 13.08 -6.92 1.69
N PRO A 62 12.26 -7.99 1.57
CA PRO A 62 10.83 -7.86 1.37
C PRO A 62 10.14 -7.13 2.51
N MET A 63 10.60 -7.25 3.76
CA MET A 63 10.08 -6.48 4.88
C MET A 63 10.25 -4.97 4.67
N ARG A 64 11.44 -4.52 4.29
CA ARG A 64 11.71 -3.09 4.04
C ARG A 64 10.97 -2.55 2.83
N GLU A 65 10.82 -3.36 1.78
CA GLU A 65 10.00 -2.99 0.62
C GLU A 65 8.52 -2.85 1.00
N ALA A 66 7.99 -3.76 1.81
CA ALA A 66 6.64 -3.68 2.36
C ALA A 66 6.43 -2.41 3.19
N LEU A 67 7.39 -2.06 4.05
CA LEU A 67 7.31 -0.83 4.86
C LEU A 67 7.34 0.43 3.99
N ARG A 68 8.08 0.45 2.87
CA ARG A 68 8.04 1.56 1.91
C ARG A 68 6.69 1.69 1.21
N ILE A 69 6.02 0.58 0.92
CA ILE A 69 4.65 0.59 0.39
C ILE A 69 3.71 1.25 1.41
N LEU A 70 3.78 0.82 2.67
CA LEU A 70 2.95 1.38 3.74
C LEU A 70 3.30 2.84 4.08
N GLU A 71 4.55 3.25 3.90
CA GLU A 71 4.96 4.65 4.01
C GLU A 71 4.33 5.52 2.90
N ALA A 72 4.33 5.03 1.66
CA ALA A 72 3.66 5.72 0.56
C ALA A 72 2.13 5.81 0.74
N GLU A 73 1.54 4.88 1.49
CA GLU A 73 0.13 4.89 1.88
C GLU A 73 -0.15 5.77 3.11
N GLY A 74 0.88 6.29 3.78
CA GLY A 74 0.74 7.08 5.01
C GLY A 74 0.41 6.28 6.26
N LEU A 75 0.55 4.95 6.22
CA LEU A 75 0.33 4.07 7.38
C LEU A 75 1.58 3.90 8.26
N VAL A 76 2.74 4.20 7.71
CA VAL A 76 4.04 4.11 8.39
C VAL A 76 4.81 5.41 8.20
N ASP A 77 5.43 5.88 9.27
CA ASP A 77 6.35 7.01 9.28
C ASP A 77 7.77 6.55 9.59
N HIS A 78 8.76 7.34 9.20
CA HIS A 78 10.13 7.20 9.68
C HIS A 78 10.45 8.22 10.77
N THR A 79 10.99 7.74 11.87
CA THR A 79 11.56 8.63 12.90
C THR A 79 12.84 9.30 12.39
N PRO A 80 13.31 10.40 13.03
CA PRO A 80 14.61 11.02 12.72
C PRO A 80 15.78 10.03 12.75
N THR A 81 15.66 8.96 13.53
CA THR A 81 16.65 7.85 13.62
C THR A 81 16.44 6.76 12.54
N ARG A 82 15.59 7.02 11.53
CA ARG A 82 15.25 6.10 10.44
C ARG A 82 14.64 4.77 10.90
N ARG A 83 13.95 4.76 12.03
CA ARG A 83 13.17 3.60 12.48
C ARG A 83 11.73 3.75 11.99
N SER A 84 11.16 2.66 11.49
CA SER A 84 9.76 2.62 11.07
C SER A 84 8.82 2.67 12.28
N ARG A 85 7.75 3.43 12.17
CA ARG A 85 6.73 3.62 13.20
C ARG A 85 5.36 3.64 12.54
N VAL A 86 4.35 3.07 13.20
CA VAL A 86 2.96 3.22 12.75
C VAL A 86 2.57 4.69 12.82
N ALA A 87 1.97 5.20 11.77
CA ALA A 87 1.51 6.59 11.69
C ALA A 87 0.53 6.90 12.85
N ASN A 88 0.65 8.10 13.39
CA ASN A 88 -0.22 8.59 14.45
C ASN A 88 -0.63 10.03 14.16
N PRO A 89 -1.49 10.24 13.14
CA PRO A 89 -1.93 11.58 12.77
C PRO A 89 -2.72 12.22 13.89
N SER A 90 -2.52 13.53 14.07
CA SER A 90 -3.30 14.31 15.01
C SER A 90 -4.75 14.47 14.54
N VAL A 91 -5.66 14.80 15.46
CA VAL A 91 -7.06 15.08 15.13
C VAL A 91 -7.18 16.23 14.13
N GLU A 92 -6.29 17.22 14.23
CA GLU A 92 -6.24 18.36 13.30
C GLU A 92 -5.88 17.91 11.89
N GLU A 93 -4.83 17.08 11.71
CA GLU A 93 -4.44 16.54 10.41
C GLU A 93 -5.54 15.67 9.79
N LEU A 94 -6.20 14.83 10.60
CA LEU A 94 -7.34 14.04 10.16
C LEU A 94 -8.50 14.94 9.71
N SER A 95 -8.84 15.99 10.49
CA SER A 95 -9.90 16.93 10.16
C SER A 95 -9.63 17.65 8.83
N GLN A 96 -8.39 18.08 8.60
CA GLN A 96 -7.98 18.72 7.35
C GLN A 96 -8.08 17.75 6.17
N SER A 97 -7.62 16.53 6.31
CA SER A 97 -7.70 15.49 5.28
C SER A 97 -9.15 15.15 4.93
N MET A 98 -10.02 15.04 5.93
CA MET A 98 -11.45 14.77 5.71
C MET A 98 -12.15 15.91 4.97
N LYS A 99 -11.79 17.18 5.22
CA LYS A 99 -12.32 18.33 4.47
C LYS A 99 -11.94 18.27 2.99
N VAL A 100 -10.68 17.92 2.69
CA VAL A 100 -10.21 17.76 1.31
C VAL A 100 -10.96 16.61 0.63
N LEU A 101 -11.06 15.45 1.30
CA LEU A 101 -11.78 14.30 0.78
C LEU A 101 -13.24 14.64 0.46
N ALA A 102 -13.95 15.24 1.40
CA ALA A 102 -15.35 15.64 1.21
C ALA A 102 -15.53 16.60 0.02
N THR A 103 -14.59 17.51 -0.19
CA THR A 103 -14.61 18.42 -1.35
C THR A 103 -14.41 17.67 -2.67
N LEU A 104 -13.49 16.72 -2.71
CA LEU A 104 -13.25 15.89 -3.89
C LEU A 104 -14.43 14.97 -4.20
N GLU A 105 -15.03 14.37 -3.18
CA GLU A 105 -16.23 13.53 -3.34
C GLU A 105 -17.43 14.34 -3.86
N ALA A 106 -17.64 15.54 -3.33
CA ALA A 106 -18.70 16.43 -3.82
C ALA A 106 -18.48 16.82 -5.29
N LEU A 107 -17.26 17.22 -5.66
CA LEU A 107 -16.91 17.53 -7.05
C LEU A 107 -17.05 16.29 -7.95
N GLY A 108 -16.59 15.13 -7.49
CA GLY A 108 -16.75 13.86 -8.20
C GLY A 108 -18.22 13.51 -8.46
N GLY A 109 -19.09 13.73 -7.47
CA GLY A 109 -20.53 13.54 -7.61
C GLY A 109 -21.16 14.50 -8.62
N GLU A 110 -20.80 15.78 -8.60
CA GLU A 110 -21.25 16.78 -9.56
C GLU A 110 -20.85 16.43 -11.00
N LEU A 111 -19.58 16.06 -11.21
CA LEU A 111 -19.06 15.63 -12.50
C LEU A 111 -19.73 14.33 -12.98
N ALA A 112 -19.98 13.38 -12.09
CA ALA A 112 -20.68 12.16 -12.43
C ALA A 112 -22.12 12.44 -12.92
N CYS A 113 -22.85 13.33 -12.26
CA CYS A 113 -24.18 13.75 -12.69
C CYS A 113 -24.16 14.43 -14.06
N THR A 114 -23.08 15.14 -14.40
CA THR A 114 -22.97 15.87 -15.67
C THR A 114 -22.53 14.96 -16.84
N PHE A 115 -21.66 13.97 -16.60
CA PHE A 115 -21.01 13.20 -17.66
C PHE A 115 -21.34 11.71 -17.66
N ALA A 116 -22.00 11.17 -16.64
CA ALA A 116 -22.36 9.76 -16.61
C ALA A 116 -23.62 9.48 -17.43
N ASP A 117 -23.59 8.40 -18.20
CA ASP A 117 -24.78 7.84 -18.79
C ASP A 117 -25.59 7.00 -17.78
N GLU A 118 -26.84 6.67 -18.14
CA GLU A 118 -27.77 5.95 -17.26
C GLU A 118 -27.24 4.56 -16.85
N ALA A 119 -26.47 3.91 -17.70
CA ALA A 119 -25.87 2.59 -17.42
C ALA A 119 -24.77 2.68 -16.36
N LYS A 120 -23.94 3.71 -16.42
CA LYS A 120 -22.89 3.99 -15.41
C LYS A 120 -23.48 4.40 -14.07
N LEU A 121 -24.56 5.19 -14.07
CA LEU A 121 -25.28 5.57 -12.85
C LEU A 121 -25.89 4.35 -12.14
N LYS A 122 -26.48 3.41 -12.91
CA LYS A 122 -26.95 2.13 -12.35
C LYS A 122 -25.83 1.28 -11.75
N ALA A 123 -24.67 1.21 -12.42
CA ALA A 123 -23.50 0.50 -11.88
C ALA A 123 -23.01 1.08 -10.56
N LEU A 124 -22.98 2.42 -10.43
CA LEU A 124 -22.62 3.10 -9.17
C LEU A 124 -23.64 2.85 -8.07
N SER A 125 -24.94 2.82 -8.39
CA SER A 125 -26.01 2.51 -7.43
C SER A 125 -25.86 1.11 -6.80
N LEU A 126 -25.35 0.13 -7.55
CA LEU A 126 -25.14 -1.23 -7.05
C LEU A 126 -23.94 -1.33 -6.07
N ILE A 127 -23.01 -0.39 -6.10
CA ILE A 127 -21.85 -0.37 -5.20
C ILE A 127 -22.23 0.22 -3.82
N HIS A 128 -23.28 1.03 -3.75
CA HIS A 128 -23.71 1.73 -2.52
C HIS A 128 -24.83 1.01 -1.76
N ILE A 129 -25.27 -0.15 -2.23
CA ILE A 129 -26.18 -1.04 -1.54
C ILE A 129 -25.42 -2.13 -0.82
#